data_bdc589bed14394bc8f0ce5dcda2a70ec
#
_entry.id   bdc589bed14394bc8f0ce5dcda2a70ec
#
_cell.length_a   1.000
_cell.length_b   1.000
_cell.length_c   1.000
_cell.angle_alpha   90.00
_cell.angle_beta   90.00
_cell.angle_gamma   90.00
#
_symmetry.space_group_name_H-M   'P 1'
#
loop_
_entity.id
_entity.type
_entity.pdbx_description
1 polymer ?
#
loop_
_entity_poly.entity_id
_entity_poly.type
_entity_poly.pdbx_seq_one_letter_code
_entity_poly.pdbx_strand_id
1 'polypeptide(L)'
;LNAFTRLDDLGLEVTGQRMWPDHAVLACRITGEDRWCRRCGCQGEARDTVVRRLAHEPCGWRPTILHVSVRRYRCETCAHVWRQDMSQAADPRAKLSRAAVRWALTGLVVHHLTVARIAQALGVSWNTANTAVLAEGQRLLINDPTRCEGVRVIGVDEHVWRHTPYGDKYVTVILDL
;
A
#
# COMPACT_ATOMS: atom_id res chain seq x y z
N LEU A 1 16.28 -11.27 6.70
CA LEU A 1 14.87 -10.98 7.03
C LEU A 1 14.25 -10.02 6.02
N ASN A 2 14.96 -8.96 5.59
CA ASN A 2 14.44 -7.94 4.66
C ASN A 2 13.96 -8.56 3.35
N ALA A 3 14.77 -9.40 2.69
CA ALA A 3 14.37 -10.06 1.44
C ALA A 3 13.15 -10.97 1.62
N PHE A 4 13.08 -11.70 2.73
CA PHE A 4 11.93 -12.56 3.03
C PHE A 4 10.63 -11.78 3.23
N THR A 5 10.72 -10.60 3.83
CA THR A 5 9.58 -9.70 4.06
C THR A 5 9.40 -8.67 2.94
N ARG A 6 10.22 -8.71 1.88
CA ARG A 6 10.21 -7.77 0.74
C ARG A 6 10.31 -6.30 1.15
N LEU A 7 10.98 -6.04 2.27
CA LEU A 7 11.15 -4.68 2.80
C LEU A 7 12.28 -3.92 2.09
N ASP A 8 13.24 -4.62 1.50
CA ASP A 8 14.24 -4.07 0.58
C ASP A 8 13.61 -3.42 -0.65
N ASP A 9 12.58 -4.04 -1.26
CA ASP A 9 11.78 -3.45 -2.34
C ASP A 9 11.10 -2.13 -1.93
N LEU A 10 10.87 -1.94 -0.64
CA LEU A 10 10.26 -0.73 -0.06
C LEU A 10 11.29 0.30 0.41
N GLY A 11 12.59 0.06 0.21
CA GLY A 11 13.67 0.90 0.73
C GLY A 11 13.74 0.91 2.26
N LEU A 12 13.33 -0.19 2.91
CA LEU A 12 13.28 -0.33 4.35
C LEU A 12 14.24 -1.42 4.83
N GLU A 13 14.82 -1.21 6.00
CA GLU A 13 15.62 -2.17 6.72
C GLU A 13 15.00 -2.45 8.09
N VAL A 14 14.89 -3.73 8.46
CA VAL A 14 14.41 -4.14 9.79
C VAL A 14 15.47 -3.88 10.84
N THR A 15 15.12 -3.13 11.87
CA THR A 15 15.98 -2.84 13.03
C THR A 15 15.55 -3.59 14.29
N GLY A 16 14.35 -4.16 14.29
CA GLY A 16 13.82 -4.95 15.40
C GLY A 16 12.50 -5.61 15.06
N GLN A 17 12.14 -6.60 15.85
CA GLN A 17 10.89 -7.33 15.67
C GLN A 17 10.27 -7.71 17.00
N ARG A 18 8.93 -7.76 17.02
CA ARG A 18 8.18 -8.27 18.16
C ARG A 18 6.94 -9.03 17.66
N MET A 19 6.72 -10.18 18.25
CA MET A 19 5.59 -11.07 17.92
C MET A 19 4.62 -11.10 19.10
N TRP A 20 3.34 -10.92 18.79
CA TRP A 20 2.23 -11.17 19.72
C TRP A 20 1.37 -12.31 19.18
N PRO A 21 0.46 -12.87 19.98
CA PRO A 21 -0.42 -13.95 19.52
C PRO A 21 -1.28 -13.53 18.31
N ASP A 22 -1.71 -12.28 18.26
CA ASP A 22 -2.66 -11.72 17.29
C ASP A 22 -2.00 -10.86 16.18
N HIS A 23 -0.78 -10.38 16.35
CA HIS A 23 -0.08 -9.56 15.35
C HIS A 23 1.45 -9.60 15.48
N ALA A 24 2.11 -9.10 14.46
CA ALA A 24 3.57 -8.88 14.45
C ALA A 24 3.89 -7.41 14.25
N VAL A 25 4.98 -6.94 14.83
CA VAL A 25 5.51 -5.59 14.59
C VAL A 25 6.96 -5.69 14.15
N LEU A 26 7.27 -5.02 13.03
CA LEU A 26 8.63 -4.83 12.55
C LEU A 26 9.02 -3.37 12.72
N ALA A 27 10.05 -3.11 13.53
CA ALA A 27 10.68 -1.81 13.58
C ALA A 27 11.60 -1.68 12.37
N CYS A 28 11.45 -0.60 11.62
CA CYS A 28 12.15 -0.38 10.36
C CYS A 28 12.77 1.01 10.31
N ARG A 29 13.85 1.14 9.54
CA ARG A 29 14.40 2.42 9.11
C ARG A 29 14.40 2.52 7.60
N ILE A 30 14.39 3.74 7.06
CA ILE A 30 14.57 4.00 5.64
C ILE A 30 16.06 3.90 5.32
N THR A 31 16.41 3.17 4.25
CA THR A 31 17.80 2.93 3.85
C THR A 31 18.40 4.10 3.09
N GLY A 32 17.59 4.83 2.30
CA GLY A 32 18.02 5.97 1.52
C GLY A 32 18.30 7.21 2.39
N GLU A 33 19.40 7.90 2.11
CA GLU A 33 19.67 9.20 2.71
C GLU A 33 18.96 10.30 1.90
N ASP A 34 18.32 11.26 2.61
CA ASP A 34 17.60 12.40 2.02
C ASP A 34 18.00 13.69 2.74
N ARG A 35 19.32 13.95 2.75
CA ARG A 35 19.91 15.09 3.49
C ARG A 35 19.90 16.40 2.71
N TRP A 36 19.57 16.40 1.42
CA TRP A 36 19.63 17.58 0.58
C TRP A 36 18.35 18.39 0.63
N CYS A 37 18.49 19.66 0.96
CA CYS A 37 17.37 20.59 1.03
C CYS A 37 16.77 20.82 -0.37
N ARG A 38 15.48 20.49 -0.53
CA ARG A 38 14.78 20.65 -1.82
C ARG A 38 14.53 22.11 -2.20
N ARG A 39 14.77 23.05 -1.27
CA ARG A 39 14.55 24.49 -1.50
C ARG A 39 15.80 25.22 -1.96
N CYS A 40 16.98 24.93 -1.40
CA CYS A 40 18.22 25.65 -1.68
C CYS A 40 19.40 24.75 -2.07
N GLY A 41 19.22 23.41 -2.09
CA GLY A 41 20.28 22.46 -2.45
C GLY A 41 21.35 22.23 -1.37
N CYS A 42 21.33 22.96 -0.27
CA CYS A 42 22.30 22.78 0.81
C CYS A 42 22.01 21.52 1.63
N GLN A 43 23.03 20.96 2.25
CA GLN A 43 22.88 19.84 3.17
C GLN A 43 22.13 20.27 4.44
N GLY A 44 21.24 19.44 4.92
CA GLY A 44 20.53 19.64 6.17
C GLY A 44 20.98 18.67 7.24
N GLU A 45 20.78 19.08 8.48
CA GLU A 45 21.05 18.26 9.65
C GLU A 45 19.82 17.51 10.14
N ALA A 46 20.05 16.33 10.72
CA ALA A 46 18.98 15.56 11.35
C ALA A 46 18.47 16.29 12.59
N ARG A 47 17.20 16.68 12.56
CA ARG A 47 16.55 17.39 13.67
C ARG A 47 15.99 16.41 14.71
N ASP A 48 15.16 15.47 14.25
CA ASP A 48 14.49 14.47 15.08
C ASP A 48 13.99 13.30 14.21
N THR A 49 13.32 12.34 14.84
CA THR A 49 12.74 11.18 14.17
C THR A 49 11.29 11.02 14.60
N VAL A 50 10.41 10.76 13.65
CA VAL A 50 9.01 10.39 13.89
C VAL A 50 8.76 8.97 13.45
N VAL A 51 7.90 8.25 14.14
CA VAL A 51 7.50 6.90 13.77
C VAL A 51 6.22 6.96 12.93
N ARG A 52 6.25 6.35 11.76
CA ARG A 52 5.07 6.13 10.94
C ARG A 52 4.64 4.67 11.02
N ARG A 53 3.38 4.45 11.33
CA ARG A 53 2.78 3.11 11.38
C ARG A 53 2.13 2.79 10.04
N LEU A 54 2.45 1.60 9.48
CA LEU A 54 1.85 1.09 8.25
C LEU A 54 1.41 -0.37 8.49
N ALA A 55 0.24 -0.75 8.01
CA ALA A 55 -0.10 -2.15 7.85
C ALA A 55 0.69 -2.72 6.65
N HIS A 56 1.15 -3.95 6.79
CA HIS A 56 1.99 -4.64 5.81
C HIS A 56 1.40 -6.00 5.46
N GLU A 57 1.99 -6.68 4.48
CA GLU A 57 1.64 -8.07 4.17
C GLU A 57 1.66 -8.92 5.44
N PRO A 58 0.64 -9.78 5.65
CA PRO A 58 0.61 -10.61 6.84
C PRO A 58 1.77 -11.61 6.85
N CYS A 59 2.41 -11.78 7.99
CA CYS A 59 3.41 -12.83 8.18
C CYS A 59 2.69 -14.13 8.60
N GLY A 60 2.52 -15.04 7.66
CA GLY A 60 1.60 -16.16 7.79
C GLY A 60 0.16 -15.64 7.88
N TRP A 61 -0.54 -15.96 8.97
CA TRP A 61 -1.92 -15.50 9.22
C TRP A 61 -2.00 -14.29 10.14
N ARG A 62 -0.85 -13.74 10.57
CA ARG A 62 -0.80 -12.63 11.53
C ARG A 62 -0.69 -11.29 10.82
N PRO A 63 -1.59 -10.34 11.09
CA PRO A 63 -1.43 -8.96 10.66
C PRO A 63 -0.04 -8.44 11.04
N THR A 64 0.64 -7.80 10.12
CA THR A 64 1.97 -7.27 10.33
C THR A 64 1.95 -5.75 10.25
N ILE A 65 2.59 -5.10 11.22
CA ILE A 65 2.66 -3.64 11.34
C ILE A 65 4.11 -3.22 11.21
N LEU A 66 4.38 -2.28 10.33
CA LEU A 66 5.67 -1.62 10.25
C LEU A 66 5.64 -0.36 11.12
N HIS A 67 6.61 -0.23 12.02
CA HIS A 67 6.95 1.01 12.71
C HIS A 67 8.17 1.60 12.01
N VAL A 68 7.94 2.49 11.04
CA VAL A 68 9.00 3.08 10.22
C VAL A 68 9.50 4.35 10.87
N SER A 69 10.78 4.36 11.25
CA SER A 69 11.50 5.53 11.73
C SER A 69 11.83 6.46 10.57
N VAL A 70 11.20 7.62 10.53
CA VAL A 70 11.35 8.64 9.49
C VAL A 70 12.09 9.83 10.08
N ARG A 71 13.29 10.12 9.56
CA ARG A 71 14.06 11.29 9.99
C ARG A 71 13.44 12.57 9.47
N ARG A 72 13.50 13.64 10.29
CA ARG A 72 13.23 14.99 9.85
C ARG A 72 14.55 15.76 9.83
N TYR A 73 14.73 16.53 8.77
CA TYR A 73 15.92 17.35 8.55
C TYR A 73 15.56 18.81 8.61
N ARG A 74 16.53 19.65 8.99
CA ARG A 74 16.46 21.09 8.92
C ARG A 74 17.65 21.62 8.15
N CYS A 75 17.40 22.50 7.19
CA CYS A 75 18.45 23.21 6.48
C CYS A 75 18.96 24.37 7.34
N GLU A 76 20.26 24.45 7.54
CA GLU A 76 20.87 25.55 8.30
C GLU A 76 20.83 26.88 7.52
N THR A 77 20.93 26.80 6.18
CA THR A 77 20.97 27.97 5.31
C THR A 77 19.61 28.66 5.17
N CYS A 78 18.52 27.90 4.92
CA CYS A 78 17.20 28.47 4.63
C CYS A 78 16.12 28.07 5.64
N ALA A 79 16.47 27.40 6.73
CA ALA A 79 15.59 26.93 7.80
C ALA A 79 14.43 26.01 7.34
N HIS A 80 14.43 25.57 6.07
CA HIS A 80 13.44 24.62 5.56
C HIS A 80 13.54 23.30 6.33
N VAL A 81 12.37 22.73 6.66
CA VAL A 81 12.26 21.43 7.34
C VAL A 81 11.56 20.45 6.44
N TRP A 82 12.11 19.25 6.30
CA TRP A 82 11.49 18.18 5.53
C TRP A 82 11.62 16.82 6.21
N ARG A 83 10.84 15.88 5.76
CA ARG A 83 10.92 14.48 6.17
C ARG A 83 11.68 13.69 5.14
N GLN A 84 12.42 12.69 5.58
CA GLN A 84 13.02 11.68 4.73
C GLN A 84 11.95 11.08 3.81
N ASP A 85 12.30 10.91 2.55
CA ASP A 85 11.39 10.34 1.57
C ASP A 85 11.09 8.88 1.90
N MET A 86 9.83 8.53 1.86
CA MET A 86 9.35 7.15 2.01
C MET A 86 8.33 6.78 0.93
N SER A 87 8.33 7.46 -0.20
CA SER A 87 7.41 7.22 -1.32
C SER A 87 7.51 5.81 -1.87
N GLN A 88 8.68 5.19 -1.75
CA GLN A 88 8.92 3.79 -2.11
C GLN A 88 8.16 2.83 -1.18
N ALA A 89 8.02 3.17 0.09
CA ALA A 89 7.34 2.34 1.08
C ALA A 89 5.82 2.53 1.10
N ALA A 90 5.34 3.76 0.99
CA ALA A 90 3.91 4.07 1.04
C ALA A 90 3.61 5.47 0.48
N ASP A 91 2.41 5.65 -0.06
CA ASP A 91 1.92 6.95 -0.47
C ASP A 91 1.75 7.93 0.70
N PRO A 92 1.75 9.24 0.45
CA PRO A 92 1.48 10.24 1.46
C PRO A 92 0.17 9.93 2.21
N ARG A 93 0.23 9.92 3.55
CA ARG A 93 -0.92 9.62 4.45
C ARG A 93 -1.53 8.21 4.32
N ALA A 94 -1.03 7.34 3.46
CA ALA A 94 -1.50 5.96 3.36
C ALA A 94 -1.33 5.22 4.69
N LYS A 95 -2.26 4.32 5.01
CA LYS A 95 -2.22 3.44 6.18
C LYS A 95 -1.57 2.08 5.86
N LEU A 96 -1.42 1.76 4.58
CA LEU A 96 -0.86 0.52 4.05
C LEU A 96 0.47 0.79 3.38
N SER A 97 1.38 -0.18 3.47
CA SER A 97 2.57 -0.20 2.62
C SER A 97 2.18 -0.53 1.17
N ARG A 98 3.02 -0.14 0.21
CA ARG A 98 2.81 -0.50 -1.20
C ARG A 98 2.76 -2.02 -1.42
N ALA A 99 3.53 -2.77 -0.66
CA ALA A 99 3.48 -4.23 -0.70
C ALA A 99 2.12 -4.76 -0.21
N ALA A 100 1.61 -4.23 0.91
CA ALA A 100 0.27 -4.61 1.41
C ALA A 100 -0.84 -4.29 0.41
N VAL A 101 -0.74 -3.18 -0.31
CA VAL A 101 -1.73 -2.82 -1.36
C VAL A 101 -1.67 -3.81 -2.52
N ARG A 102 -0.46 -4.16 -3.00
CA ARG A 102 -0.27 -5.18 -4.04
C ARG A 102 -0.75 -6.55 -3.60
N TRP A 103 -0.40 -6.97 -2.37
CA TRP A 103 -0.87 -8.22 -1.79
C TRP A 103 -2.41 -8.28 -1.73
N ALA A 104 -3.04 -7.19 -1.32
CA ALA A 104 -4.50 -7.08 -1.25
C ALA A 104 -5.17 -7.20 -2.61
N LEU A 105 -4.63 -6.52 -3.62
CA LEU A 105 -5.16 -6.61 -5.00
C LEU A 105 -4.99 -8.02 -5.57
N THR A 106 -3.80 -8.63 -5.41
CA THR A 106 -3.55 -10.02 -5.82
C THR A 106 -4.49 -10.98 -5.11
N GLY A 107 -4.70 -10.79 -3.80
CA GLY A 107 -5.64 -11.57 -3.00
C GLY A 107 -7.06 -11.52 -3.55
N LEU A 108 -7.52 -10.34 -3.95
CA LEU A 108 -8.84 -10.15 -4.54
C LEU A 108 -8.96 -10.78 -5.93
N VAL A 109 -8.02 -10.45 -6.82
CA VAL A 109 -8.13 -10.78 -8.26
C VAL A 109 -7.73 -12.22 -8.56
N VAL A 110 -6.65 -12.71 -7.93
CA VAL A 110 -6.09 -14.03 -8.22
C VAL A 110 -6.60 -15.11 -7.27
N HIS A 111 -6.72 -14.76 -5.97
CA HIS A 111 -7.10 -15.72 -4.95
C HIS A 111 -8.56 -15.62 -4.52
N HIS A 112 -9.35 -14.75 -5.16
CA HIS A 112 -10.79 -14.55 -4.91
C HIS A 112 -11.14 -14.28 -3.44
N LEU A 113 -10.21 -13.63 -2.70
CA LEU A 113 -10.47 -13.23 -1.34
C LEU A 113 -11.49 -12.08 -1.30
N THR A 114 -12.37 -12.09 -0.32
CA THR A 114 -13.26 -10.96 -0.09
C THR A 114 -12.49 -9.79 0.55
N VAL A 115 -12.96 -8.56 0.34
CA VAL A 115 -12.38 -7.36 1.00
C VAL A 115 -12.41 -7.50 2.52
N ALA A 116 -13.42 -8.18 3.09
CA ALA A 116 -13.49 -8.43 4.53
C ALA A 116 -12.33 -9.32 5.02
N ARG A 117 -12.00 -10.38 4.27
CA ARG A 117 -10.86 -11.26 4.59
C ARG A 117 -9.52 -10.52 4.44
N ILE A 118 -9.38 -9.70 3.41
CA ILE A 118 -8.20 -8.85 3.21
C ILE A 118 -8.05 -7.87 4.38
N ALA A 119 -9.12 -7.18 4.77
CA ALA A 119 -9.10 -6.24 5.90
C ALA A 119 -8.71 -6.93 7.21
N GLN A 120 -9.25 -8.12 7.47
CA GLN A 120 -8.91 -8.95 8.63
C GLN A 120 -7.42 -9.34 8.61
N ALA A 121 -6.92 -9.84 7.49
CA ALA A 121 -5.53 -10.29 7.34
C ALA A 121 -4.53 -9.14 7.50
N LEU A 122 -4.88 -7.93 7.04
CA LEU A 122 -4.06 -6.73 7.18
C LEU A 122 -4.22 -6.02 8.54
N GLY A 123 -5.22 -6.40 9.35
CA GLY A 123 -5.52 -5.73 10.62
C GLY A 123 -5.99 -4.29 10.44
N VAL A 124 -6.78 -4.02 9.39
CA VAL A 124 -7.32 -2.68 9.07
C VAL A 124 -8.85 -2.71 8.94
N SER A 125 -9.48 -1.53 8.89
CA SER A 125 -10.91 -1.46 8.64
C SER A 125 -11.25 -1.87 7.19
N TRP A 126 -12.46 -2.38 6.99
CA TRP A 126 -12.99 -2.72 5.67
C TRP A 126 -12.85 -1.55 4.69
N ASN A 127 -13.23 -0.34 5.11
CA ASN A 127 -13.11 0.86 4.26
C ASN A 127 -11.66 1.16 3.86
N THR A 128 -10.68 0.93 4.74
CA THR A 128 -9.26 1.14 4.43
C THR A 128 -8.80 0.15 3.36
N ALA A 129 -9.14 -1.14 3.51
CA ALA A 129 -8.81 -2.16 2.53
C ALA A 129 -9.51 -1.90 1.20
N ASN A 130 -10.82 -1.65 1.22
CA ASN A 130 -11.62 -1.40 0.01
C ASN A 130 -11.11 -0.20 -0.79
N THR A 131 -10.89 0.94 -0.13
CA THR A 131 -10.36 2.15 -0.81
C THR A 131 -9.01 1.89 -1.45
N ALA A 132 -8.10 1.18 -0.76
CA ALA A 132 -6.78 0.89 -1.28
C ALA A 132 -6.82 -0.06 -2.49
N VAL A 133 -7.63 -1.12 -2.41
CA VAL A 133 -7.78 -2.09 -3.51
C VAL A 133 -8.44 -1.43 -4.73
N LEU A 134 -9.48 -0.62 -4.54
CA LEU A 134 -10.13 0.09 -5.64
C LEU A 134 -9.16 1.06 -6.33
N ALA A 135 -8.41 1.85 -5.57
CA ALA A 135 -7.44 2.80 -6.13
C ALA A 135 -6.33 2.08 -6.93
N GLU A 136 -5.80 0.98 -6.40
CA GLU A 136 -4.75 0.22 -7.08
C GLU A 136 -5.30 -0.57 -8.28
N GLY A 137 -6.49 -1.15 -8.16
CA GLY A 137 -7.19 -1.79 -9.28
C GLY A 137 -7.49 -0.81 -10.41
N GLN A 138 -7.96 0.39 -10.07
CA GLN A 138 -8.15 1.47 -11.05
C GLN A 138 -6.85 1.80 -11.77
N ARG A 139 -5.74 1.94 -11.00
CA ARG A 139 -4.43 2.30 -11.58
C ARG A 139 -3.83 1.21 -12.47
N LEU A 140 -3.90 -0.06 -12.05
CA LEU A 140 -3.19 -1.17 -12.71
C LEU A 140 -4.04 -1.90 -13.76
N LEU A 141 -5.35 -1.97 -13.54
CA LEU A 141 -6.23 -2.79 -14.37
C LEU A 141 -7.13 -1.94 -15.27
N ILE A 142 -7.73 -0.88 -14.73
CA ILE A 142 -8.70 -0.10 -15.48
C ILE A 142 -8.03 0.98 -16.33
N ASN A 143 -7.05 1.69 -15.78
CA ASN A 143 -6.34 2.76 -16.49
C ASN A 143 -5.21 2.26 -17.40
N ASP A 144 -4.98 0.95 -17.46
CA ASP A 144 -4.03 0.38 -18.41
C ASP A 144 -4.58 0.52 -19.83
N PRO A 145 -3.93 1.31 -20.72
CA PRO A 145 -4.38 1.49 -22.10
C PRO A 145 -4.30 0.20 -22.91
N THR A 146 -3.47 -0.74 -22.47
CA THR A 146 -3.24 -2.03 -23.18
C THR A 146 -4.16 -3.16 -22.70
N ARG A 147 -5.02 -2.89 -21.70
CA ARG A 147 -5.85 -3.92 -21.05
C ARG A 147 -6.74 -4.75 -22.00
N CYS A 148 -7.03 -4.23 -23.20
CA CYS A 148 -7.83 -4.91 -24.20
C CYS A 148 -6.98 -5.43 -25.38
N GLU A 149 -5.65 -5.31 -25.31
CA GLU A 149 -4.78 -5.85 -26.37
C GLU A 149 -4.84 -7.38 -26.39
N GLY A 150 -5.02 -7.94 -27.59
CA GLY A 150 -5.13 -9.39 -27.77
C GLY A 150 -6.55 -9.95 -27.60
N VAL A 151 -7.50 -9.19 -27.08
CA VAL A 151 -8.92 -9.61 -27.02
C VAL A 151 -9.46 -9.78 -28.44
N ARG A 152 -10.02 -10.97 -28.73
CA ARG A 152 -10.59 -11.31 -30.05
C ARG A 152 -12.07 -11.60 -29.99
N VAL A 153 -12.53 -12.16 -28.91
CA VAL A 153 -13.93 -12.55 -28.71
C VAL A 153 -14.36 -12.11 -27.34
N ILE A 154 -15.47 -11.40 -27.26
CA ILE A 154 -16.05 -10.96 -25.98
C ILE A 154 -17.39 -11.61 -25.74
N GLY A 155 -17.61 -12.05 -24.49
CA GLY A 155 -18.93 -12.38 -23.96
C GLY A 155 -19.47 -11.19 -23.21
N VAL A 156 -20.76 -10.90 -23.39
CA VAL A 156 -21.46 -9.85 -22.65
C VAL A 156 -22.64 -10.45 -21.93
N ASP A 157 -22.75 -10.19 -20.64
CA ASP A 157 -23.87 -10.65 -19.82
C ASP A 157 -24.35 -9.53 -18.89
N GLU A 158 -25.62 -9.55 -18.53
CA GLU A 158 -26.21 -8.64 -17.57
C GLU A 158 -26.58 -9.39 -16.28
N HIS A 159 -26.02 -8.93 -15.17
CA HIS A 159 -26.27 -9.50 -13.87
C HIS A 159 -27.01 -8.54 -12.94
N VAL A 160 -28.01 -9.05 -12.21
CA VAL A 160 -28.72 -8.26 -11.19
C VAL A 160 -27.81 -8.05 -9.99
N TRP A 161 -27.31 -6.83 -9.83
CA TRP A 161 -26.40 -6.46 -8.75
C TRP A 161 -27.13 -6.11 -7.44
N ARG A 162 -28.31 -5.50 -7.54
CA ARG A 162 -29.10 -5.06 -6.37
C ARG A 162 -30.57 -5.37 -6.56
N HIS A 163 -31.17 -5.89 -5.49
CA HIS A 163 -32.62 -6.03 -5.36
C HIS A 163 -33.22 -4.77 -4.71
N THR A 164 -33.10 -3.62 -5.36
CA THR A 164 -33.69 -2.36 -4.87
C THR A 164 -34.84 -1.94 -5.79
N PRO A 165 -35.92 -1.32 -5.23
CA PRO A 165 -37.03 -0.83 -6.06
C PRO A 165 -36.62 0.36 -6.95
N TYR A 166 -35.55 1.10 -6.61
CA TYR A 166 -35.10 2.30 -7.31
C TYR A 166 -33.60 2.26 -7.61
N GLY A 167 -33.20 2.87 -8.74
CA GLY A 167 -31.81 3.02 -9.21
C GLY A 167 -31.34 1.85 -10.08
N ASP A 168 -30.05 1.91 -10.44
CA ASP A 168 -29.42 0.92 -11.32
C ASP A 168 -29.36 -0.45 -10.63
N LYS A 169 -29.97 -1.43 -11.27
CA LYS A 169 -30.11 -2.81 -10.75
C LYS A 169 -29.14 -3.78 -11.41
N TYR A 170 -28.67 -3.44 -12.60
CA TYR A 170 -27.89 -4.32 -13.45
C TYR A 170 -26.45 -3.88 -13.52
N VAL A 171 -25.57 -4.85 -13.67
CA VAL A 171 -24.17 -4.67 -14.04
C VAL A 171 -23.94 -5.45 -15.32
N THR A 172 -23.39 -4.79 -16.32
CA THR A 172 -22.94 -5.46 -17.54
C THR A 172 -21.56 -6.04 -17.27
N VAL A 173 -21.43 -7.34 -17.46
CA VAL A 173 -20.17 -8.09 -17.36
C VAL A 173 -19.65 -8.33 -18.76
N ILE A 174 -18.39 -7.96 -19.01
CA ILE A 174 -17.70 -8.21 -20.28
C ILE A 174 -16.56 -9.17 -19.98
N LEU A 175 -16.53 -10.27 -20.71
CA LEU A 175 -15.52 -11.33 -20.55
C LEU A 175 -14.71 -11.44 -21.85
N ASP A 176 -13.42 -11.70 -21.74
CA ASP A 176 -12.57 -12.20 -22.83
C ASP A 176 -12.74 -13.73 -22.89
N LEU A 177 -13.07 -14.25 -24.07
CA LEU A 177 -13.40 -15.66 -24.33
C LEU A 177 -12.30 -16.36 -25.12
#